data_fad34aea9f03d9a3a233e3155d193f1f
#
_entry.id   fad34aea9f03d9a3a233e3155d193f1f
#
_cell.length_a   1.000
_cell.length_b   1.000
_cell.length_c   1.000
_cell.angle_alpha   90.00
_cell.angle_beta   90.00
_cell.angle_gamma   90.00
#
_symmetry.space_group_name_H-M   'P 1'
#
loop_
_entity.id
_entity.type
_entity.pdbx_description
1 polymer ?
#
loop_
_entity_poly.entity_id
_entity_poly.type
_entity_poly.pdbx_seq_one_letter_code
_entity_poly.pdbx_strand_id
1 'polypeptide(L)'
;MTLLDTGWTQEQAQKLLDSLKLNGGMPEWKPEHLQRLRDWSSTRQKDASTIEAQLEFIADELLHSFQVVGMFLKRAHTVEEAKEAVRPYVRRLASE
;
A
#
# COMPACT_ATOMS: atom_id res chain seq x y z
N MET A 1 -12.19 7.67 2.61
CA MET A 1 -11.63 6.31 2.59
C MET A 1 -11.07 5.96 3.97
N THR A 2 -11.47 4.84 4.51
CA THR A 2 -10.96 4.36 5.80
C THR A 2 -10.28 3.02 5.61
N LEU A 3 -9.15 2.80 6.30
CA LEU A 3 -8.44 1.53 6.30
C LEU A 3 -8.59 0.85 7.67
N LEU A 4 -9.83 0.73 8.13
CA LEU A 4 -10.14 0.26 9.49
C LEU A 4 -9.63 -1.15 9.77
N ASP A 5 -9.68 -2.04 8.77
CA ASP A 5 -9.22 -3.42 8.92
C ASP A 5 -7.72 -3.51 9.18
N THR A 6 -6.96 -2.49 8.76
CA THR A 6 -5.52 -2.44 8.94
C THR A 6 -5.11 -1.63 10.16
N GLY A 7 -6.07 -0.99 10.83
CA GLY A 7 -5.79 -0.11 11.96
C GLY A 7 -5.21 1.24 11.57
N TRP A 8 -5.16 1.56 10.27
CA TRP A 8 -4.64 2.84 9.79
C TRP A 8 -5.71 3.91 9.84
N THR A 9 -5.32 5.15 10.17
CA THR A 9 -6.22 6.29 10.14
C THR A 9 -6.43 6.75 8.70
N GLN A 10 -7.48 7.54 8.47
CA GLN A 10 -7.74 8.14 7.18
C GLN A 10 -6.57 9.02 6.72
N GLU A 11 -5.96 9.75 7.63
CA GLU A 11 -4.80 10.59 7.35
C GLU A 11 -3.60 9.75 6.89
N GLN A 12 -3.37 8.63 7.55
CA GLN A 12 -2.30 7.69 7.16
C GLN A 12 -2.59 7.08 5.79
N ALA A 13 -3.84 6.74 5.53
CA ALA A 13 -4.25 6.20 4.23
C ALA A 13 -4.01 7.21 3.10
N GLN A 14 -4.35 8.48 3.35
CA GLN A 14 -4.13 9.54 2.36
C GLN A 14 -2.64 9.75 2.11
N LYS A 15 -1.83 9.70 3.15
CA LYS A 15 -0.37 9.81 3.03
C LYS A 15 0.21 8.67 2.19
N LEU A 16 -0.29 7.45 2.37
CA LEU A 16 0.13 6.31 1.56
C LEU A 16 -0.22 6.54 0.09
N LEU A 17 -1.44 6.96 -0.20
CA LEU A 17 -1.87 7.25 -1.56
C LEU A 17 -1.01 8.33 -2.21
N ASP A 18 -0.77 9.42 -1.51
CA ASP A 18 0.02 10.54 -2.02
C ASP A 18 1.47 10.11 -2.28
N SER A 19 2.04 9.30 -1.40
CA SER A 19 3.40 8.79 -1.57
C SER A 19 3.52 7.87 -2.79
N LEU A 20 2.50 7.08 -3.06
CA LEU A 20 2.47 6.23 -4.25
C LEU A 20 2.35 7.07 -5.53
N LYS A 21 1.55 8.12 -5.50
CA LYS A 21 1.43 9.04 -6.65
C LYS A 21 2.76 9.68 -6.99
N LEU A 22 3.55 10.06 -5.99
CA LEU A 22 4.88 10.64 -6.19
C LEU A 22 5.89 9.62 -6.70
N ASN A 23 5.62 8.34 -6.53
CA ASN A 23 6.45 7.25 -7.04
C ASN A 23 5.94 6.68 -8.37
N GLY A 24 5.06 7.40 -9.05
CA GLY A 24 4.55 6.98 -10.37
C GLY A 24 3.13 6.44 -10.37
N GLY A 25 2.42 6.49 -9.24
CA GLY A 25 1.05 6.03 -9.13
C GLY A 25 0.93 4.66 -8.50
N MET A 26 -0.24 4.02 -8.66
CA MET A 26 -0.44 2.67 -8.14
C MET A 26 0.54 1.69 -8.78
N PRO A 27 1.04 0.69 -8.01
CA PRO A 27 1.97 -0.27 -8.56
C PRO A 27 1.40 -1.04 -9.74
N GLU A 28 2.26 -1.41 -10.68
CA GLU A 28 1.91 -2.36 -11.72
C GLU A 28 2.05 -3.76 -11.14
N TRP A 29 0.90 -4.43 -10.99
CA TRP A 29 0.87 -5.73 -10.31
C TRP A 29 1.43 -6.82 -11.23
N LYS A 30 2.51 -7.47 -10.81
CA LYS A 30 3.04 -8.65 -11.50
C LYS A 30 2.14 -9.86 -11.24
N PRO A 31 2.17 -10.88 -12.10
CA PRO A 31 1.21 -11.99 -12.02
C PRO A 31 1.06 -12.63 -10.64
N GLU A 32 2.16 -12.94 -9.97
CA GLU A 32 2.10 -13.58 -8.65
C GLU A 32 1.52 -12.65 -7.59
N HIS A 33 1.94 -11.39 -7.62
CA HIS A 33 1.44 -10.41 -6.65
C HIS A 33 -0.02 -10.05 -6.93
N LEU A 34 -0.39 -9.99 -8.21
CA LEU A 34 -1.78 -9.76 -8.60
C LEU A 34 -2.68 -10.88 -8.08
N GLN A 35 -2.21 -12.13 -8.12
CA GLN A 35 -2.97 -13.25 -7.59
C GLN A 35 -3.17 -13.11 -6.07
N ARG A 36 -2.14 -12.68 -5.34
CA ARG A 36 -2.26 -12.41 -3.91
C ARG A 36 -3.31 -11.33 -3.63
N LEU A 37 -3.29 -10.27 -4.43
CA LEU A 37 -4.27 -9.18 -4.30
C LEU A 37 -5.68 -9.70 -4.54
N ARG A 38 -5.87 -10.52 -5.56
CA ARG A 38 -7.18 -11.09 -5.87
C ARG A 38 -7.68 -12.02 -4.77
N ASP A 39 -6.81 -12.88 -4.26
CA ASP A 39 -7.15 -13.80 -3.17
C ASP A 39 -7.50 -13.03 -1.89
N TRP A 40 -6.68 -12.03 -1.55
CA TRP A 40 -6.91 -11.18 -0.40
C TRP A 40 -8.25 -10.45 -0.50
N SER A 41 -8.54 -9.89 -1.67
CA SER A 41 -9.76 -9.13 -1.93
C SER A 41 -10.99 -10.04 -1.90
N SER A 42 -10.90 -11.21 -2.52
CA SER A 42 -12.00 -12.19 -2.57
C SER A 42 -12.39 -12.64 -1.16
N THR A 43 -11.41 -12.95 -0.32
CA THR A 43 -11.64 -13.37 1.06
C THR A 43 -12.41 -12.29 1.85
N ARG A 44 -12.21 -11.03 1.50
CA ARG A 44 -12.84 -9.87 2.18
C ARG A 44 -14.03 -9.31 1.42
N GLN A 45 -14.46 -9.98 0.34
CA GLN A 45 -15.57 -9.55 -0.51
C GLN A 45 -15.36 -8.14 -1.06
N LYS A 46 -14.12 -7.86 -1.50
CA LYS A 46 -13.74 -6.58 -2.09
C LYS A 46 -13.38 -6.77 -3.56
N ASP A 47 -13.54 -5.71 -4.35
CA ASP A 47 -13.19 -5.71 -5.77
C ASP A 47 -11.72 -5.28 -5.93
N ALA A 48 -10.87 -6.20 -6.35
CA ALA A 48 -9.44 -5.98 -6.52
C ALA A 48 -9.10 -4.89 -7.55
N SER A 49 -10.04 -4.54 -8.43
CA SER A 49 -9.81 -3.49 -9.44
C SER A 49 -9.93 -2.07 -8.88
N THR A 50 -10.47 -1.92 -7.67
CA THR A 50 -10.66 -0.61 -7.08
C THR A 50 -9.37 -0.11 -6.41
N ILE A 51 -9.20 1.21 -6.43
CA ILE A 51 -8.07 1.85 -5.73
C ILE A 51 -8.15 1.58 -4.24
N GLU A 52 -9.35 1.61 -3.67
CA GLU A 52 -9.55 1.38 -2.24
C GLU A 52 -9.08 -0.01 -1.81
N ALA A 53 -9.47 -1.05 -2.54
CA ALA A 53 -9.05 -2.41 -2.23
C ALA A 53 -7.53 -2.57 -2.37
N GLN A 54 -6.95 -1.98 -3.41
CA GLN A 54 -5.51 -2.04 -3.62
C GLN A 54 -4.73 -1.32 -2.52
N LEU A 55 -5.21 -0.16 -2.08
CA LEU A 55 -4.58 0.56 -0.95
C LEU A 55 -4.67 -0.23 0.34
N GLU A 56 -5.81 -0.85 0.62
CA GLU A 56 -5.97 -1.66 1.82
C GLU A 56 -5.06 -2.87 1.80
N PHE A 57 -4.90 -3.49 0.62
CA PHE A 57 -3.99 -4.62 0.45
C PHE A 57 -2.54 -4.18 0.71
N ILE A 58 -2.12 -3.05 0.14
CA ILE A 58 -0.78 -2.51 0.37
C ILE A 58 -0.57 -2.20 1.86
N ALA A 59 -1.54 -1.58 2.51
CA ALA A 59 -1.46 -1.29 3.94
C ALA A 59 -1.31 -2.56 4.77
N ASP A 60 -2.02 -3.61 4.40
CA ASP A 60 -1.92 -4.91 5.07
C ASP A 60 -0.52 -5.51 4.90
N GLU A 61 0.03 -5.44 3.69
CA GLU A 61 1.39 -5.90 3.43
C GLU A 61 2.43 -5.10 4.24
N LEU A 62 2.23 -3.80 4.39
CA LEU A 62 3.13 -2.95 5.17
C LEU A 62 3.05 -3.25 6.67
N LEU A 63 1.97 -3.87 7.13
CA LEU A 63 1.85 -4.32 8.52
C LEU A 63 2.53 -5.67 8.77
N HIS A 64 2.58 -6.53 7.77
CA HIS A 64 3.00 -7.92 7.94
C HIS A 64 4.32 -8.26 7.23
N SER A 65 4.42 -7.95 5.94
CA SER A 65 5.56 -8.37 5.13
C SER A 65 6.63 -7.29 4.97
N PHE A 66 6.24 -6.03 5.09
CA PHE A 66 7.16 -4.88 4.92
C PHE A 66 7.04 -3.95 6.12
N GLN A 67 7.19 -4.52 7.32
CA GLN A 67 6.96 -3.80 8.57
C GLN A 67 7.84 -2.57 8.74
N VAL A 68 9.09 -2.63 8.30
CA VAL A 68 10.02 -1.51 8.40
C VAL A 68 9.55 -0.34 7.52
N VAL A 69 9.13 -0.62 6.30
CA VAL A 69 8.57 0.39 5.39
C VAL A 69 7.33 1.01 6.00
N GLY A 70 6.42 0.18 6.52
CA GLY A 70 5.20 0.66 7.17
C GLY A 70 5.48 1.55 8.37
N MET A 71 6.48 1.20 9.16
CA MET A 71 6.87 1.99 10.32
C MET A 71 7.39 3.37 9.91
N PHE A 72 8.27 3.43 8.91
CA PHE A 72 8.78 4.73 8.43
C PHE A 72 7.68 5.57 7.80
N LEU A 73 6.75 4.93 7.07
CA LEU A 73 5.62 5.63 6.47
C LEU A 73 4.73 6.27 7.56
N LYS A 74 4.46 5.53 8.63
CA LYS A 74 3.66 6.04 9.75
C LYS A 74 4.32 7.22 10.45
N ARG A 75 5.64 7.25 10.50
CA ARG A 75 6.43 8.32 11.15
C ARG A 75 6.67 9.52 10.25
N ALA A 76 6.38 9.40 8.97
CA ALA A 76 6.61 10.49 8.02
C ALA A 76 5.70 11.68 8.34
N HIS A 77 6.29 12.88 8.38
CA HIS A 77 5.56 14.13 8.65
C HIS A 77 5.15 14.85 7.36
N THR A 78 5.85 14.59 6.26
CA THR A 78 5.59 15.22 4.97
C THR A 78 5.35 14.15 3.90
N VAL A 79 4.76 14.59 2.76
CA VAL A 79 4.56 13.69 1.62
C VAL A 79 5.90 13.25 1.03
N GLU A 80 6.91 14.13 1.05
CA GLU A 80 8.26 13.79 0.59
C GLU A 80 8.90 12.72 1.45
N GLU A 81 8.76 12.80 2.76
CA GLU A 81 9.24 11.76 3.67
C GLU A 81 8.50 10.44 3.42
N ALA A 82 7.20 10.51 3.21
CA ALA A 82 6.39 9.33 2.91
C ALA A 82 6.81 8.68 1.59
N LYS A 83 7.11 9.49 0.57
CA LYS A 83 7.63 9.02 -0.71
C LYS A 83 8.91 8.20 -0.52
N GLU A 84 9.86 8.73 0.24
CA GLU A 84 11.10 8.04 0.51
C GLU A 84 10.88 6.75 1.32
N ALA A 85 9.98 6.79 2.29
CA ALA A 85 9.67 5.64 3.12
C ALA A 85 9.10 4.48 2.30
N VAL A 86 8.26 4.78 1.31
CA VAL A 86 7.56 3.77 0.50
C VAL A 86 8.41 3.28 -0.68
N ARG A 87 9.47 3.99 -1.04
CA ARG A 87 10.31 3.65 -2.20
C ARG A 87 10.82 2.21 -2.20
N PRO A 88 11.33 1.65 -1.09
CA PRO A 88 11.79 0.26 -1.10
C PRO A 88 10.69 -0.74 -1.47
N TYR A 89 9.47 -0.49 -1.04
CA TYR A 89 8.31 -1.32 -1.38
C TYR A 89 8.01 -1.26 -2.89
N VAL A 90 7.97 -0.05 -3.44
CA VAL A 90 7.71 0.15 -4.87
C VAL A 90 8.80 -0.51 -5.73
N ARG A 91 10.06 -0.38 -5.32
CA ARG A 91 11.18 -1.02 -6.02
C ARG A 91 11.07 -2.54 -5.98
N ARG A 92 10.67 -3.08 -4.84
CA ARG A 92 10.51 -4.53 -4.69
C ARG A 92 9.45 -5.06 -5.65
N LEU A 93 8.32 -4.37 -5.75
CA LEU A 93 7.25 -4.76 -6.68
C LEU A 93 7.72 -4.70 -8.12
N ALA A 94 8.50 -3.69 -8.49
CA ALA A 94 8.99 -3.53 -9.84
C ALA A 94 10.01 -4.61 -10.23
N SER A 95 10.71 -5.18 -9.26
CA SER A 95 11.76 -6.19 -9.51
C SER A 95 11.24 -7.62 -9.49
N GLU A 96 10.00 -7.86 -9.16
CA GLU A 96 9.41 -9.20 -9.15
C GLU A 96 9.14 -9.81 -10.54
#